data_e1c506e51bc3db1a9f27fa4ad26c3ebc
#
_entry.id   e1c506e51bc3db1a9f27fa4ad26c3ebc
#
_cell.length_a   1.000
_cell.length_b   1.000
_cell.length_c   1.000
_cell.angle_alpha   90.00
_cell.angle_beta   90.00
_cell.angle_gamma   90.00
#
_symmetry.space_group_name_H-M   'P 1'
#
loop_
_entity.id
_entity.type
_entity.pdbx_description
1 polymer ?
#
loop_
_entity_poly.entity_id
_entity_poly.type
_entity_poly.pdbx_seq_one_letter_code
_entity_poly.pdbx_strand_id
1 'polypeptide(L)'
;MKNNSFKALLTLALLFVISNIWSQENSIKQVSKYNYQETFAPFFYTKNGTNTRSASGQPGFEYWQNRADYQLSAKLDEANNEISGTSIISYTNNSPDKMSFLWMNLDQNLFKDDSRGNAVIPLTGSRNGAQVQVFDGGFKIKSVKILVSNKGISTEKEVKYLITDTRMQVFLPQELNSKGGNIKIKIDFSFIVPNEGSDRLGILGTMNGKIFTIAQWYPRMCVYDDIAGWNTNPYQGASEFYLEYGDFDVNITVPSNHFVVCSGELINANEVYTIEQQKRWGQASKSDQTVVIRSSEELKNTSNAVSQSNKTWHFKIKNARDVAWASSAAFIIDAAKINLPSGKKTMAISAYPIESNGNRAWSRSTEYTKTSIEHYSKKWFEYPYPAAINVAGIVGGMEYPGIVFCDYSSKNADLWGVTDHEFGHI
;
A
#
# COMPACT_ATOMS: atom_id res chain seq x y z
N MET A 1 27.05 19.27 -81.99
CA MET A 1 26.15 18.72 -80.96
C MET A 1 26.87 17.96 -79.79
N LYS A 2 28.19 17.74 -79.82
CA LYS A 2 28.87 16.94 -78.75
C LYS A 2 29.33 17.77 -77.52
N ASN A 3 29.39 19.12 -77.59
CA ASN A 3 29.92 19.96 -76.51
C ASN A 3 28.86 20.34 -75.42
N ASN A 4 27.57 20.28 -75.75
CA ASN A 4 26.53 20.65 -74.78
C ASN A 4 26.20 19.52 -73.81
N SER A 5 26.33 18.27 -74.26
CA SER A 5 26.09 17.10 -73.41
C SER A 5 27.15 16.92 -72.31
N PHE A 6 28.40 17.24 -72.65
CA PHE A 6 29.51 17.17 -71.68
C PHE A 6 29.42 18.25 -70.58
N LYS A 7 29.01 19.48 -70.97
CA LYS A 7 28.75 20.56 -70.01
C LYS A 7 27.58 20.24 -69.08
N ALA A 8 26.49 19.65 -69.60
CA ALA A 8 25.34 19.23 -68.80
C ALA A 8 25.73 18.13 -67.80
N LEU A 9 26.54 17.18 -68.22
CA LEU A 9 27.02 16.07 -67.33
C LEU A 9 27.95 16.62 -66.23
N LEU A 10 28.82 17.56 -66.56
CA LEU A 10 29.72 18.22 -65.56
C LEU A 10 28.94 19.03 -64.55
N THR A 11 27.89 19.75 -64.99
CA THR A 11 27.04 20.56 -64.12
C THR A 11 26.19 19.64 -63.19
N LEU A 12 25.69 18.51 -63.68
CA LEU A 12 24.96 17.52 -62.88
C LEU A 12 25.90 16.86 -61.83
N ALA A 13 27.15 16.53 -62.25
CA ALA A 13 28.15 15.96 -61.31
C ALA A 13 28.54 16.96 -60.23
N LEU A 14 28.71 18.25 -60.55
CA LEU A 14 28.99 19.29 -59.57
C LEU A 14 27.82 19.49 -58.58
N LEU A 15 26.57 19.46 -59.07
CA LEU A 15 25.39 19.55 -58.23
C LEU A 15 25.27 18.37 -57.28
N PHE A 16 25.64 17.16 -57.72
CA PHE A 16 25.66 15.98 -56.87
C PHE A 16 26.75 16.01 -55.80
N VAL A 17 27.89 16.55 -56.10
CA VAL A 17 28.99 16.75 -55.11
C VAL A 17 28.62 17.82 -54.09
N ILE A 18 28.02 18.91 -54.52
CA ILE A 18 27.58 19.98 -53.62
C ILE A 18 26.45 19.52 -52.70
N SER A 19 25.49 18.71 -53.20
CA SER A 19 24.42 18.15 -52.36
C SER A 19 24.93 17.16 -51.32
N ASN A 20 25.98 16.42 -51.60
CA ASN A 20 26.62 15.51 -50.60
C ASN A 20 27.43 16.28 -49.57
N ILE A 21 28.06 17.42 -49.94
CA ILE A 21 28.78 18.26 -48.95
C ILE A 21 27.80 18.93 -48.01
N TRP A 22 26.64 19.41 -48.49
CA TRP A 22 25.61 20.01 -47.64
C TRP A 22 24.86 18.96 -46.78
N SER A 23 24.84 17.71 -47.17
CA SER A 23 24.30 16.63 -46.34
C SER A 23 25.18 16.19 -45.20
N GLN A 24 26.49 16.48 -45.28
CA GLN A 24 27.43 16.11 -44.21
C GLN A 24 27.68 17.21 -43.16
N GLU A 25 27.30 18.46 -43.43
CA GLU A 25 27.59 19.58 -42.50
C GLU A 25 26.51 19.81 -41.44
N ASN A 26 25.34 19.14 -41.48
CA ASN A 26 24.27 19.36 -40.51
C ASN A 26 23.98 18.19 -39.60
N SER A 27 24.85 17.22 -39.48
CA SER A 27 24.84 16.38 -38.28
C SER A 27 25.53 17.15 -37.16
N ILE A 28 24.78 17.98 -36.43
CA ILE A 28 25.20 18.38 -35.08
C ILE A 28 25.41 17.03 -34.36
N LYS A 29 26.68 16.62 -34.24
CA LYS A 29 27.02 15.52 -33.33
C LYS A 29 26.52 15.99 -31.98
N GLN A 30 25.33 15.51 -31.60
CA GLN A 30 24.84 15.68 -30.27
C GLN A 30 25.85 14.98 -29.38
N VAL A 31 26.76 15.76 -28.80
CA VAL A 31 27.75 15.25 -27.87
C VAL A 31 26.93 14.66 -26.74
N SER A 32 27.00 13.34 -26.59
CA SER A 32 26.34 12.65 -25.50
C SER A 32 26.75 13.33 -24.20
N LYS A 33 25.77 13.80 -23.43
CA LYS A 33 25.96 14.30 -22.07
C LYS A 33 26.08 13.16 -21.05
N TYR A 34 26.15 11.92 -21.53
CA TYR A 34 26.31 10.77 -20.68
C TYR A 34 27.62 10.84 -19.93
N ASN A 35 27.52 10.90 -18.61
CA ASN A 35 28.63 10.81 -17.69
C ASN A 35 28.47 9.54 -16.85
N TYR A 36 29.31 8.55 -17.09
CA TYR A 36 29.22 7.29 -16.36
C TYR A 36 29.48 7.46 -14.86
N GLN A 37 30.28 8.43 -14.46
CA GLN A 37 30.55 8.73 -13.06
C GLN A 37 29.32 9.27 -12.34
N GLU A 38 28.50 10.09 -13.01
CA GLU A 38 27.23 10.57 -12.49
C GLU A 38 26.17 9.45 -12.53
N THR A 39 26.12 8.67 -13.62
CA THR A 39 25.14 7.60 -13.80
C THR A 39 25.30 6.47 -12.78
N PHE A 40 26.54 6.14 -12.43
CA PHE A 40 26.87 5.08 -11.47
C PHE A 40 27.35 5.62 -10.11
N ALA A 41 27.24 6.92 -9.87
CA ALA A 41 27.51 7.48 -8.55
C ALA A 41 26.53 6.89 -7.52
N PRO A 42 26.99 6.60 -6.30
CA PRO A 42 26.09 6.24 -5.22
C PRO A 42 25.09 7.38 -4.98
N PHE A 43 23.81 7.12 -5.07
CA PHE A 43 22.75 8.11 -4.89
C PHE A 43 22.76 8.79 -3.51
N PHE A 44 23.49 8.24 -2.54
CA PHE A 44 23.48 8.68 -1.14
C PHE A 44 24.62 9.60 -0.74
N TYR A 45 25.64 9.79 -1.60
CA TYR A 45 26.82 10.56 -1.22
C TYR A 45 27.06 11.72 -2.17
N THR A 46 26.71 12.90 -1.72
CA THR A 46 27.35 14.10 -2.25
C THR A 46 28.66 14.30 -1.47
N LYS A 47 29.78 14.51 -2.16
CA LYS A 47 31.10 14.67 -1.50
C LYS A 47 31.11 15.73 -0.39
N ASN A 48 30.26 16.73 -0.50
CA ASN A 48 30.23 17.91 0.38
C ASN A 48 28.91 18.05 1.16
N GLY A 49 27.95 17.13 0.95
CA GLY A 49 26.58 17.33 1.43
C GLY A 49 25.82 18.40 0.64
N THR A 50 24.58 18.61 1.05
CA THR A 50 23.69 19.67 0.54
C THR A 50 22.98 20.33 1.72
N ASN A 51 22.16 21.34 1.46
CA ASN A 51 21.31 21.92 2.51
C ASN A 51 20.25 20.94 3.02
N THR A 52 19.86 19.96 2.18
CA THR A 52 18.87 18.95 2.53
C THR A 52 19.48 17.71 3.18
N ARG A 53 20.76 17.38 2.86
CA ARG A 53 21.44 16.21 3.45
C ARG A 53 22.90 16.52 3.70
N SER A 54 23.40 16.07 4.85
CA SER A 54 24.84 16.08 5.15
C SER A 54 25.59 15.08 4.24
N ALA A 55 26.92 15.17 4.22
CA ALA A 55 27.76 14.19 3.51
C ALA A 55 27.60 12.75 4.02
N SER A 56 27.12 12.54 5.25
CA SER A 56 26.79 11.24 5.82
C SER A 56 25.36 10.77 5.53
N GLY A 57 24.58 11.55 4.77
CA GLY A 57 23.19 11.23 4.43
C GLY A 57 22.14 11.64 5.47
N GLN A 58 22.54 12.21 6.59
CA GLN A 58 21.59 12.68 7.61
C GLN A 58 20.81 13.92 7.12
N PRO A 59 19.53 14.09 7.55
CA PRO A 59 18.75 15.27 7.23
C PRO A 59 19.47 16.57 7.58
N GLY A 60 19.50 17.50 6.62
CA GLY A 60 20.06 18.85 6.78
C GLY A 60 18.99 19.85 7.25
N PHE A 61 19.36 21.13 7.35
CA PHE A 61 18.49 22.17 7.88
C PHE A 61 17.36 22.61 6.92
N GLU A 62 17.46 22.29 5.62
CA GLU A 62 16.41 22.49 4.63
C GLU A 62 15.72 21.18 4.22
N TYR A 63 15.92 20.08 4.98
CA TYR A 63 15.28 18.81 4.71
C TYR A 63 13.76 18.94 4.84
N TRP A 64 13.07 18.28 3.94
CA TRP A 64 11.63 18.28 3.85
C TRP A 64 11.08 16.88 3.62
N GLN A 65 9.85 16.66 4.02
CA GLN A 65 9.04 15.48 3.67
C GLN A 65 7.66 15.94 3.24
N ASN A 66 7.16 15.35 2.17
CA ASN A 66 5.78 15.55 1.77
C ASN A 66 4.85 14.75 2.68
N ARG A 67 3.56 14.98 2.56
CA ARG A 67 2.55 14.31 3.38
C ARG A 67 1.37 13.90 2.52
N ALA A 68 0.85 12.68 2.74
CA ALA A 68 -0.33 12.17 2.08
C ALA A 68 -1.33 11.65 3.12
N ASP A 69 -2.40 12.41 3.37
CA ASP A 69 -3.51 11.99 4.22
C ASP A 69 -4.61 11.33 3.37
N TYR A 70 -5.24 10.29 3.90
CA TYR A 70 -6.18 9.47 3.16
C TYR A 70 -7.53 9.36 3.85
N GLN A 71 -8.61 9.54 3.08
CA GLN A 71 -9.94 9.08 3.42
C GLN A 71 -10.28 7.93 2.47
N LEU A 72 -10.35 6.72 3.01
CA LEU A 72 -10.53 5.51 2.23
C LEU A 72 -11.89 4.88 2.53
N SER A 73 -12.57 4.45 1.49
CA SER A 73 -13.73 3.58 1.62
C SER A 73 -13.55 2.34 0.77
N ALA A 74 -13.92 1.19 1.29
CA ALA A 74 -13.95 -0.08 0.58
C ALA A 74 -15.28 -0.79 0.81
N LYS A 75 -15.72 -1.52 -0.21
CA LYS A 75 -16.83 -2.46 -0.13
C LYS A 75 -16.39 -3.81 -0.67
N LEU A 76 -16.59 -4.85 0.13
CA LEU A 76 -16.36 -6.24 -0.27
C LEU A 76 -17.65 -6.81 -0.90
N ASP A 77 -17.53 -7.28 -2.12
CA ASP A 77 -18.46 -8.23 -2.74
C ASP A 77 -17.88 -9.63 -2.61
N GLU A 78 -18.31 -10.36 -1.57
CA GLU A 78 -17.80 -11.70 -1.27
C GLU A 78 -18.15 -12.72 -2.36
N ALA A 79 -19.27 -12.55 -3.06
CA ALA A 79 -19.72 -13.48 -4.09
C ALA A 79 -18.79 -13.42 -5.32
N ASN A 80 -18.33 -12.22 -5.67
CA ASN A 80 -17.45 -11.98 -6.81
C ASN A 80 -15.97 -11.82 -6.41
N ASN A 81 -15.64 -11.92 -5.12
CA ASN A 81 -14.31 -11.63 -4.57
C ASN A 81 -13.79 -10.25 -5.00
N GLU A 82 -14.68 -9.28 -5.19
CA GLU A 82 -14.32 -7.93 -5.66
C GLU A 82 -14.28 -6.94 -4.50
N ILE A 83 -13.23 -6.13 -4.48
CA ILE A 83 -13.16 -4.91 -3.68
C ILE A 83 -13.43 -3.72 -4.60
N SER A 84 -14.42 -2.90 -4.25
CA SER A 84 -14.61 -1.59 -4.84
C SER A 84 -14.39 -0.50 -3.80
N GLY A 85 -13.81 0.63 -4.18
CA GLY A 85 -13.46 1.67 -3.22
C GLY A 85 -13.30 3.05 -3.81
N THR A 86 -13.20 4.00 -2.91
CA THR A 86 -12.84 5.40 -3.19
C THR A 86 -11.67 5.78 -2.30
N SER A 87 -10.63 6.36 -2.89
CA SER A 87 -9.51 6.98 -2.19
C SER A 87 -9.59 8.49 -2.39
N ILE A 88 -9.73 9.26 -1.30
CA ILE A 88 -9.58 10.71 -1.30
C ILE A 88 -8.25 11.02 -0.61
N ILE A 89 -7.31 11.56 -1.39
CA ILE A 89 -5.95 11.83 -0.96
C ILE A 89 -5.79 13.34 -0.80
N SER A 90 -5.42 13.79 0.39
CA SER A 90 -4.95 15.17 0.62
C SER A 90 -3.43 15.16 0.60
N TYR A 91 -2.84 15.61 -0.51
CA TYR A 91 -1.39 15.64 -0.68
C TYR A 91 -0.85 17.04 -0.42
N THR A 92 0.15 17.13 0.45
CA THR A 92 0.85 18.38 0.78
C THR A 92 2.27 18.33 0.25
N ASN A 93 2.59 19.23 -0.66
CA ASN A 93 3.92 19.42 -1.24
C ASN A 93 4.76 20.37 -0.38
N ASN A 94 5.60 19.81 0.47
CA ASN A 94 6.55 20.58 1.30
C ASN A 94 7.90 20.81 0.60
N SER A 95 8.10 20.20 -0.58
CA SER A 95 9.33 20.34 -1.36
C SER A 95 9.53 21.78 -1.86
N PRO A 96 10.74 22.14 -2.26
CA PRO A 96 11.01 23.43 -2.90
C PRO A 96 10.44 23.55 -4.31
N ASP A 97 10.01 22.43 -4.92
CA ASP A 97 9.63 22.35 -6.31
C ASP A 97 8.12 22.47 -6.51
N LYS A 98 7.71 23.14 -7.57
CA LYS A 98 6.32 23.08 -8.04
C LYS A 98 6.09 21.79 -8.83
N MET A 99 4.87 21.25 -8.76
CA MET A 99 4.51 20.01 -9.42
C MET A 99 3.42 20.21 -10.45
N SER A 100 3.69 19.87 -11.72
CA SER A 100 2.69 19.88 -12.81
C SER A 100 1.95 18.54 -12.95
N PHE A 101 2.44 17.49 -12.30
CA PHE A 101 1.85 16.16 -12.25
C PHE A 101 2.19 15.48 -10.92
N LEU A 102 1.45 14.42 -10.60
CA LEU A 102 1.69 13.55 -9.45
C LEU A 102 1.82 12.11 -9.92
N TRP A 103 2.60 11.32 -9.18
CA TRP A 103 2.74 9.89 -9.41
C TRP A 103 2.08 9.07 -8.30
N MET A 104 1.45 7.98 -8.69
CA MET A 104 0.82 7.01 -7.79
C MET A 104 1.24 5.60 -8.11
N ASN A 105 1.35 4.78 -7.08
CA ASN A 105 1.50 3.33 -7.18
C ASN A 105 0.13 2.69 -7.38
N LEU A 106 0.07 1.75 -8.32
CA LEU A 106 -1.07 0.88 -8.60
C LEU A 106 -0.63 -0.58 -8.43
N ASP A 107 -0.35 -0.99 -7.19
CA ASP A 107 0.35 -2.25 -6.91
C ASP A 107 -0.43 -3.47 -7.38
N GLN A 108 -1.76 -3.44 -7.36
CA GLN A 108 -2.61 -4.53 -7.88
C GLN A 108 -2.36 -4.81 -9.37
N ASN A 109 -1.81 -3.85 -10.12
CA ASN A 109 -1.48 -4.06 -11.53
C ASN A 109 -0.34 -5.07 -11.75
N LEU A 110 0.37 -5.46 -10.67
CA LEU A 110 1.28 -6.60 -10.70
C LEU A 110 0.59 -7.87 -11.23
N PHE A 111 -0.69 -8.04 -10.94
CA PHE A 111 -1.47 -9.23 -11.27
C PHE A 111 -2.10 -9.17 -12.68
N LYS A 112 -1.80 -8.16 -13.48
CA LYS A 112 -2.15 -8.14 -14.90
C LYS A 112 -1.24 -9.06 -15.70
N ASP A 113 -1.80 -9.69 -16.73
CA ASP A 113 -1.05 -10.63 -17.59
C ASP A 113 0.14 -9.95 -18.29
N ASP A 114 0.04 -8.66 -18.60
CA ASP A 114 1.06 -7.85 -19.28
C ASP A 114 1.97 -7.08 -18.31
N SER A 115 1.89 -7.32 -17.00
CA SER A 115 2.74 -6.65 -16.03
C SER A 115 4.20 -7.08 -16.14
N ARG A 116 5.12 -6.15 -15.86
CA ARG A 116 6.56 -6.45 -15.77
C ARG A 116 6.87 -7.40 -14.62
N GLY A 117 6.18 -7.25 -13.51
CA GLY A 117 6.34 -8.12 -12.35
C GLY A 117 6.00 -9.56 -12.66
N ASN A 118 4.90 -9.79 -13.36
CA ASN A 118 4.49 -11.14 -13.79
C ASN A 118 5.46 -11.75 -14.80
N ALA A 119 6.06 -10.94 -15.67
CA ALA A 119 7.09 -11.41 -16.61
C ALA A 119 8.41 -11.80 -15.94
N VAL A 120 8.78 -11.15 -14.83
CA VAL A 120 10.05 -11.37 -14.11
C VAL A 120 9.90 -12.45 -13.02
N ILE A 121 8.82 -12.38 -12.25
CA ILE A 121 8.50 -13.33 -11.18
C ILE A 121 7.06 -13.80 -11.43
N PRO A 122 6.87 -14.90 -12.15
CA PRO A 122 5.54 -15.45 -12.38
C PRO A 122 4.80 -15.63 -11.06
N LEU A 123 3.49 -15.42 -11.04
CA LEU A 123 2.64 -15.58 -9.84
C LEU A 123 2.86 -16.94 -9.14
N THR A 124 3.15 -17.99 -9.90
CA THR A 124 3.51 -19.32 -9.39
C THR A 124 4.81 -19.37 -8.60
N GLY A 125 5.69 -18.40 -8.78
CA GLY A 125 6.96 -18.27 -8.08
C GLY A 125 6.96 -17.13 -7.06
N SER A 126 5.79 -16.52 -6.78
CA SER A 126 5.70 -15.47 -5.79
C SER A 126 6.02 -15.99 -4.39
N ARG A 127 6.58 -15.12 -3.55
CA ARG A 127 7.02 -15.43 -2.18
C ARG A 127 5.94 -16.12 -1.33
N ASN A 128 4.69 -15.82 -1.56
CA ASN A 128 3.55 -16.36 -0.82
C ASN A 128 2.74 -17.39 -1.61
N GLY A 129 3.37 -18.01 -2.61
CA GLY A 129 2.91 -19.27 -3.17
C GLY A 129 1.58 -19.23 -3.91
N ALA A 130 1.28 -18.17 -4.64
CA ALA A 130 0.15 -18.23 -5.56
C ALA A 130 0.37 -19.37 -6.56
N GLN A 131 -0.44 -20.38 -6.50
CA GLN A 131 -0.53 -21.36 -7.56
C GLN A 131 -1.06 -20.68 -8.82
N VAL A 132 -0.91 -21.29 -9.99
CA VAL A 132 -1.37 -20.73 -11.26
C VAL A 132 -2.83 -20.32 -11.12
N GLN A 133 -3.08 -19.02 -10.97
CA GLN A 133 -4.42 -18.48 -10.93
C GLN A 133 -4.66 -17.67 -12.19
N VAL A 134 -5.71 -18.05 -12.90
CA VAL A 134 -6.25 -17.20 -13.96
C VAL A 134 -7.34 -16.35 -13.34
N PHE A 135 -7.08 -15.05 -13.14
CA PHE A 135 -8.07 -14.08 -12.69
C PHE A 135 -7.84 -12.73 -13.36
N ASP A 136 -8.89 -11.94 -13.46
CA ASP A 136 -8.83 -10.60 -14.05
C ASP A 136 -8.22 -9.60 -13.05
N GLY A 137 -6.91 -9.66 -12.91
CA GLY A 137 -6.13 -8.92 -11.92
C GLY A 137 -5.91 -7.46 -12.26
N GLY A 138 -5.48 -6.70 -11.27
CA GLY A 138 -5.16 -5.29 -11.40
C GLY A 138 -6.31 -4.33 -11.13
N PHE A 139 -5.96 -3.07 -10.91
CA PHE A 139 -6.95 -2.02 -10.68
C PHE A 139 -7.76 -1.71 -11.95
N LYS A 140 -9.08 -1.62 -11.77
CA LYS A 140 -10.02 -0.97 -12.69
C LYS A 140 -10.28 0.44 -12.17
N ILE A 141 -9.57 1.43 -12.74
CA ILE A 141 -9.74 2.85 -12.37
C ILE A 141 -11.00 3.39 -13.06
N LYS A 142 -11.99 3.78 -12.27
CA LYS A 142 -13.29 4.26 -12.75
C LYS A 142 -13.29 5.77 -13.00
N SER A 143 -12.64 6.53 -12.12
CA SER A 143 -12.50 7.98 -12.26
C SER A 143 -11.28 8.50 -11.50
N VAL A 144 -10.68 9.59 -11.99
CA VAL A 144 -9.65 10.36 -11.29
C VAL A 144 -10.05 11.84 -11.34
N LYS A 145 -10.28 12.43 -10.17
CA LYS A 145 -10.79 13.81 -10.05
C LYS A 145 -9.98 14.61 -9.05
N ILE A 146 -9.92 15.92 -9.28
CA ILE A 146 -9.44 16.88 -8.28
C ILE A 146 -10.66 17.49 -7.59
N LEU A 147 -10.60 17.58 -6.27
CA LEU A 147 -11.58 18.25 -5.45
C LEU A 147 -11.15 19.71 -5.27
N VAL A 148 -11.94 20.62 -5.82
CA VAL A 148 -11.72 22.08 -5.69
C VAL A 148 -12.72 22.63 -4.71
N SER A 149 -12.22 23.25 -3.62
CA SER A 149 -13.08 23.96 -2.68
C SER A 149 -13.04 25.46 -2.96
N ASN A 150 -14.17 26.04 -3.29
CA ASN A 150 -14.30 27.48 -3.49
C ASN A 150 -15.47 28.00 -2.61
N LYS A 151 -15.16 28.90 -1.67
CA LYS A 151 -16.15 29.49 -0.75
C LYS A 151 -17.08 28.48 -0.07
N GLY A 152 -16.53 27.31 0.33
CA GLY A 152 -17.29 26.26 1.01
C GLY A 152 -18.06 25.30 0.06
N ILE A 153 -18.03 25.53 -1.23
CA ILE A 153 -18.60 24.63 -2.24
C ILE A 153 -17.47 23.74 -2.77
N SER A 154 -17.62 22.44 -2.60
CA SER A 154 -16.69 21.46 -3.18
C SER A 154 -17.19 21.04 -4.56
N THR A 155 -16.34 21.15 -5.58
CA THR A 155 -16.60 20.69 -6.94
C THR A 155 -15.58 19.66 -7.34
N GLU A 156 -16.02 18.66 -8.11
CA GLU A 156 -15.15 17.61 -8.68
C GLU A 156 -14.81 17.96 -10.12
N LYS A 157 -13.54 17.85 -10.50
CA LYS A 157 -13.07 18.07 -11.86
C LYS A 157 -12.26 16.86 -12.33
N GLU A 158 -12.69 16.20 -13.40
CA GLU A 158 -11.94 15.13 -14.06
C GLU A 158 -10.56 15.64 -14.51
N VAL A 159 -9.56 14.78 -14.36
CA VAL A 159 -8.19 15.08 -14.80
C VAL A 159 -7.65 13.99 -15.72
N LYS A 160 -6.70 14.36 -16.58
CA LYS A 160 -5.99 13.40 -17.42
C LYS A 160 -5.03 12.58 -16.58
N TYR A 161 -4.92 11.31 -16.88
CA TYR A 161 -3.94 10.41 -16.29
C TYR A 161 -3.43 9.41 -17.32
N LEU A 162 -2.26 8.84 -17.04
CA LEU A 162 -1.64 7.78 -17.82
C LEU A 162 -1.23 6.65 -16.89
N ILE A 163 -1.64 5.43 -17.19
CA ILE A 163 -1.22 4.23 -16.46
C ILE A 163 -0.12 3.54 -17.25
N THR A 164 0.99 3.26 -16.57
CA THR A 164 2.10 2.49 -17.10
C THR A 164 2.48 1.42 -16.07
N ASP A 165 2.11 0.17 -16.35
CA ASP A 165 2.35 -0.96 -15.46
C ASP A 165 1.74 -0.69 -14.05
N THR A 166 2.52 -0.78 -12.99
CA THR A 166 2.09 -0.54 -11.59
C THR A 166 2.11 0.94 -11.17
N ARG A 167 2.06 1.88 -12.12
CA ARG A 167 2.16 3.33 -11.84
C ARG A 167 1.12 4.11 -12.61
N MET A 168 0.67 5.21 -12.01
CA MET A 168 -0.23 6.17 -12.65
C MET A 168 0.33 7.59 -12.50
N GLN A 169 0.47 8.29 -13.62
CA GLN A 169 0.78 9.72 -13.66
C GLN A 169 -0.51 10.50 -13.80
N VAL A 170 -0.76 11.43 -12.90
CA VAL A 170 -1.94 12.31 -12.89
C VAL A 170 -1.51 13.71 -13.25
N PHE A 171 -2.02 14.26 -14.36
CA PHE A 171 -1.67 15.60 -14.84
C PHE A 171 -2.52 16.66 -14.16
N LEU A 172 -1.88 17.62 -13.53
CA LEU A 172 -2.57 18.69 -12.82
C LEU A 172 -2.99 19.81 -13.79
N PRO A 173 -4.24 20.29 -13.73
CA PRO A 173 -4.69 21.40 -14.57
C PRO A 173 -4.02 22.74 -14.21
N GLN A 174 -3.46 22.82 -13.00
CA GLN A 174 -2.69 23.93 -12.48
C GLN A 174 -1.58 23.35 -11.61
N GLU A 175 -0.37 23.92 -11.70
CA GLU A 175 0.76 23.48 -10.88
C GLU A 175 0.44 23.55 -9.39
N LEU A 176 0.80 22.51 -8.67
CA LEU A 176 0.79 22.48 -7.21
C LEU A 176 2.00 23.29 -6.70
N ASN A 177 1.72 24.29 -5.88
CA ASN A 177 2.78 25.12 -5.33
C ASN A 177 3.73 24.31 -4.45
N SER A 178 4.99 24.79 -4.38
CA SER A 178 6.00 24.34 -3.42
C SER A 178 5.69 24.81 -2.00
N LYS A 179 6.40 24.25 -1.02
CA LYS A 179 6.45 24.72 0.38
C LYS A 179 5.08 24.87 1.05
N GLY A 180 4.30 23.78 1.03
CA GLY A 180 2.98 23.69 1.68
C GLY A 180 1.79 23.77 0.73
N GLY A 181 2.01 23.75 -0.60
CA GLY A 181 0.92 23.58 -1.56
C GLY A 181 0.13 22.30 -1.29
N ASN A 182 -1.20 22.38 -1.30
CA ASN A 182 -2.07 21.25 -1.01
C ASN A 182 -3.06 21.01 -2.15
N ILE A 183 -3.35 19.73 -2.40
CA ILE A 183 -4.33 19.29 -3.39
C ILE A 183 -5.10 18.09 -2.87
N LYS A 184 -6.39 17.98 -3.22
CA LYS A 184 -7.19 16.80 -2.94
C LYS A 184 -7.53 16.07 -4.23
N ILE A 185 -7.25 14.76 -4.26
CA ILE A 185 -7.51 13.88 -5.40
C ILE A 185 -8.46 12.79 -4.95
N LYS A 186 -9.49 12.54 -5.74
CA LYS A 186 -10.45 11.44 -5.56
C LYS A 186 -10.27 10.43 -6.67
N ILE A 187 -10.13 9.16 -6.30
CA ILE A 187 -9.98 8.04 -7.23
C ILE A 187 -11.00 6.97 -6.87
N ASP A 188 -11.86 6.63 -7.82
CA ASP A 188 -12.77 5.50 -7.70
C ASP A 188 -12.19 4.30 -8.44
N PHE A 189 -12.14 3.15 -7.77
CA PHE A 189 -11.46 1.95 -8.27
C PHE A 189 -12.17 0.66 -7.86
N SER A 190 -11.80 -0.44 -8.53
CA SER A 190 -12.09 -1.81 -8.06
C SER A 190 -10.99 -2.77 -8.51
N PHE A 191 -10.93 -3.94 -7.90
CA PHE A 191 -10.06 -5.05 -8.27
C PHE A 191 -10.60 -6.37 -7.72
N ILE A 192 -10.16 -7.49 -8.30
CA ILE A 192 -10.51 -8.85 -7.85
C ILE A 192 -9.44 -9.34 -6.88
N VAL A 193 -9.86 -9.91 -5.76
CA VAL A 193 -8.99 -10.60 -4.81
C VAL A 193 -8.83 -12.04 -5.26
N PRO A 194 -7.59 -12.53 -5.49
CA PRO A 194 -7.37 -13.91 -5.93
C PRO A 194 -7.68 -14.91 -4.82
N ASN A 195 -8.16 -16.08 -5.21
CA ASN A 195 -8.23 -17.22 -4.31
C ASN A 195 -6.80 -17.71 -3.97
N GLU A 196 -6.64 -18.36 -2.81
CA GLU A 196 -5.36 -19.00 -2.39
C GLU A 196 -4.16 -18.06 -2.24
N GLY A 197 -4.38 -16.79 -2.18
CA GLY A 197 -3.32 -15.81 -1.99
C GLY A 197 -2.50 -15.50 -3.24
N SER A 198 -2.02 -14.28 -3.29
CA SER A 198 -1.12 -13.80 -4.32
C SER A 198 -0.26 -12.71 -3.70
N ASP A 199 1.02 -12.98 -3.55
CA ASP A 199 1.98 -12.11 -2.89
C ASP A 199 1.53 -11.69 -1.47
N ARG A 200 0.88 -10.54 -1.29
CA ARG A 200 0.55 -9.96 0.02
C ARG A 200 -0.94 -9.84 0.32
N LEU A 201 -1.78 -10.42 -0.51
CA LEU A 201 -3.24 -10.50 -0.29
C LEU A 201 -3.77 -11.83 -0.76
N GLY A 202 -5.01 -12.14 -0.38
CA GLY A 202 -5.67 -13.35 -0.88
C GLY A 202 -6.83 -13.82 -0.02
N ILE A 203 -7.36 -14.96 -0.39
CA ILE A 203 -8.52 -15.59 0.23
C ILE A 203 -8.12 -16.96 0.75
N LEU A 204 -8.30 -17.18 2.04
CA LEU A 204 -8.23 -18.49 2.67
C LEU A 204 -9.63 -19.05 2.84
N GLY A 205 -9.90 -20.23 2.26
CA GLY A 205 -11.12 -21.01 2.55
C GLY A 205 -11.04 -21.69 3.91
N THR A 206 -12.06 -21.55 4.74
CA THR A 206 -12.18 -22.20 6.06
C THR A 206 -13.53 -22.89 6.21
N MET A 207 -13.71 -23.70 7.26
CA MET A 207 -14.98 -24.36 7.55
C MET A 207 -16.16 -23.38 7.78
N ASN A 208 -15.87 -22.17 8.26
CA ASN A 208 -16.88 -21.18 8.64
C ASN A 208 -16.93 -19.96 7.71
N GLY A 209 -16.36 -20.07 6.50
CA GLY A 209 -16.35 -19.01 5.51
C GLY A 209 -14.96 -18.63 5.04
N LYS A 210 -14.88 -17.63 4.18
CA LYS A 210 -13.63 -17.12 3.61
C LYS A 210 -12.98 -16.11 4.56
N ILE A 211 -11.65 -16.13 4.62
CA ILE A 211 -10.85 -15.05 5.21
C ILE A 211 -10.23 -14.26 4.06
N PHE A 212 -10.53 -12.98 4.00
CA PHE A 212 -9.92 -12.02 3.10
C PHE A 212 -8.81 -11.29 3.84
N THR A 213 -7.56 -11.44 3.38
CA THR A 213 -6.42 -10.62 3.81
C THR A 213 -6.12 -9.61 2.71
N ILE A 214 -6.21 -8.32 3.02
CA ILE A 214 -6.23 -7.25 2.02
C ILE A 214 -5.14 -6.23 2.31
N ALA A 215 -4.17 -6.14 1.40
CA ALA A 215 -3.08 -5.19 1.40
C ALA A 215 -2.87 -4.60 0.01
N GLN A 216 -2.14 -3.47 -0.10
CA GLN A 216 -1.90 -2.74 -1.37
C GLN A 216 -3.20 -2.48 -2.16
N TRP A 217 -4.26 -2.17 -1.46
CA TRP A 217 -5.64 -2.24 -1.93
C TRP A 217 -6.23 -0.91 -2.43
N TYR A 218 -5.45 0.17 -2.39
CA TYR A 218 -5.85 1.50 -2.87
C TYR A 218 -4.70 2.17 -3.61
N PRO A 219 -4.97 3.08 -4.57
CA PRO A 219 -3.92 3.86 -5.21
C PRO A 219 -3.16 4.71 -4.18
N ARG A 220 -1.82 4.57 -4.12
CA ARG A 220 -0.96 5.21 -3.13
C ARG A 220 -0.06 6.25 -3.77
N MET A 221 0.17 7.39 -3.09
CA MET A 221 1.12 8.40 -3.57
C MET A 221 2.55 7.82 -3.62
N CYS A 222 3.24 8.04 -4.73
CA CYS A 222 4.69 7.85 -4.77
C CYS A 222 5.38 8.91 -3.91
N VAL A 223 6.51 8.56 -3.31
CA VAL A 223 7.35 9.54 -2.61
C VAL A 223 8.04 10.45 -3.61
N TYR A 224 8.06 11.74 -3.30
CA TYR A 224 8.92 12.72 -3.95
C TYR A 224 9.95 13.20 -2.93
N ASP A 225 11.23 12.86 -3.14
CA ASP A 225 12.31 13.15 -2.20
C ASP A 225 13.44 13.99 -2.83
N ASP A 226 14.37 14.38 -1.99
CA ASP A 226 15.51 15.22 -2.37
C ASP A 226 16.64 14.43 -3.06
N ILE A 227 16.53 13.11 -3.21
CA ILE A 227 17.55 12.25 -3.83
C ILE A 227 17.18 11.95 -5.27
N ALA A 228 16.00 11.35 -5.47
CA ALA A 228 15.54 10.85 -6.77
C ALA A 228 14.43 11.71 -7.39
N GLY A 229 13.89 12.70 -6.67
CA GLY A 229 12.61 13.31 -7.03
C GLY A 229 11.48 12.28 -6.87
N TRP A 230 10.69 12.05 -7.92
CA TRP A 230 9.66 11.02 -7.89
C TRP A 230 10.24 9.61 -7.90
N ASN A 231 9.93 8.84 -6.85
CA ASN A 231 10.27 7.43 -6.75
C ASN A 231 9.20 6.60 -7.47
N THR A 232 9.47 6.23 -8.71
CA THR A 232 8.52 5.57 -9.62
C THR A 232 8.97 4.19 -10.06
N ASN A 233 9.76 3.49 -9.25
CA ASN A 233 10.14 2.11 -9.55
C ASN A 233 8.88 1.22 -9.60
N PRO A 234 8.72 0.40 -10.65
CA PRO A 234 7.57 -0.48 -10.74
C PRO A 234 7.62 -1.52 -9.61
N TYR A 235 6.45 -1.79 -9.01
CA TYR A 235 6.32 -2.87 -8.05
C TYR A 235 6.45 -4.23 -8.74
N GLN A 236 7.30 -5.10 -8.22
CA GLN A 236 7.61 -6.41 -8.77
C GLN A 236 7.37 -7.56 -7.77
N GLY A 237 6.69 -7.31 -6.67
CA GLY A 237 6.30 -8.31 -5.67
C GLY A 237 7.31 -8.50 -4.53
N ALA A 238 8.59 -8.58 -4.83
CA ALA A 238 9.61 -9.01 -3.86
C ALA A 238 10.27 -7.88 -3.04
N SER A 239 9.80 -6.64 -3.14
CA SER A 239 10.39 -5.48 -2.45
C SER A 239 9.45 -4.85 -1.43
N GLU A 240 10.03 -4.17 -0.43
CA GLU A 240 9.28 -3.37 0.53
C GLU A 240 8.86 -2.02 -0.07
N PHE A 241 7.91 -1.34 0.62
CA PHE A 241 7.32 -0.11 0.14
C PHE A 241 7.97 1.13 0.74
N TYR A 242 8.17 2.13 -0.11
CA TYR A 242 8.58 3.46 0.28
C TYR A 242 7.41 4.41 0.06
N LEU A 243 6.82 4.92 1.14
CA LEU A 243 5.58 5.70 1.12
C LEU A 243 5.69 6.90 2.04
N GLU A 244 4.93 7.96 1.73
CA GLU A 244 4.80 9.13 2.58
C GLU A 244 4.02 8.82 3.86
N TYR A 245 4.34 9.54 4.94
CA TYR A 245 3.51 9.52 6.14
C TYR A 245 2.24 10.36 5.97
N GLY A 246 1.17 9.90 6.59
CA GLY A 246 -0.10 10.62 6.66
C GLY A 246 -1.05 10.05 7.71
N ASP A 247 -2.20 10.66 7.84
CA ASP A 247 -3.30 10.16 8.64
C ASP A 247 -4.29 9.42 7.74
N PHE A 248 -4.87 8.33 8.27
CA PHE A 248 -5.84 7.53 7.54
C PHE A 248 -7.18 7.48 8.29
N ASP A 249 -8.26 7.71 7.55
CA ASP A 249 -9.66 7.52 7.94
C ASP A 249 -10.26 6.48 7.01
N VAL A 250 -10.57 5.28 7.53
CA VAL A 250 -10.86 4.09 6.73
C VAL A 250 -12.23 3.52 7.05
N ASN A 251 -13.10 3.43 6.06
CA ASN A 251 -14.43 2.85 6.15
C ASN A 251 -14.50 1.57 5.31
N ILE A 252 -14.77 0.43 5.94
CA ILE A 252 -14.81 -0.89 5.29
C ILE A 252 -16.20 -1.46 5.43
N THR A 253 -16.90 -1.62 4.31
CA THR A 253 -18.24 -2.18 4.23
C THR A 253 -18.16 -3.63 3.77
N VAL A 254 -18.64 -4.54 4.60
CA VAL A 254 -18.60 -5.99 4.38
C VAL A 254 -19.97 -6.62 4.68
N PRO A 255 -20.24 -7.88 4.30
CA PRO A 255 -21.42 -8.62 4.75
C PRO A 255 -21.59 -8.55 6.28
N SER A 256 -22.80 -8.37 6.77
CA SER A 256 -23.05 -8.06 8.19
C SER A 256 -22.63 -9.14 9.19
N ASN A 257 -22.41 -10.38 8.73
CA ASN A 257 -21.85 -11.49 9.52
C ASN A 257 -20.32 -11.46 9.59
N HIS A 258 -19.64 -10.63 8.78
CA HIS A 258 -18.18 -10.46 8.83
C HIS A 258 -17.73 -9.61 10.01
N PHE A 259 -16.57 -9.95 10.53
CA PHE A 259 -15.77 -9.13 11.44
C PHE A 259 -14.56 -8.59 10.68
N VAL A 260 -14.22 -7.34 10.93
CA VAL A 260 -13.10 -6.66 10.29
C VAL A 260 -12.07 -6.30 11.35
N VAL A 261 -10.81 -6.55 11.02
CA VAL A 261 -9.65 -5.98 11.71
C VAL A 261 -8.83 -5.16 10.70
N CYS A 262 -8.35 -4.00 11.11
CA CYS A 262 -7.67 -3.06 10.22
C CYS A 262 -6.62 -2.27 10.99
N SER A 263 -5.58 -1.82 10.31
CA SER A 263 -4.62 -0.86 10.84
C SER A 263 -5.32 0.27 11.61
N GLY A 264 -4.89 0.52 12.85
CA GLY A 264 -5.41 1.63 13.66
C GLY A 264 -6.47 1.27 14.69
N GLU A 265 -7.22 2.27 15.13
CA GLU A 265 -8.24 2.18 16.17
C GLU A 265 -9.63 2.02 15.56
N LEU A 266 -10.41 1.06 16.08
CA LEU A 266 -11.83 0.92 15.74
C LEU A 266 -12.65 2.04 16.39
N ILE A 267 -13.29 2.88 15.59
CA ILE A 267 -13.99 4.09 16.04
C ILE A 267 -15.45 3.80 16.39
N ASN A 268 -16.12 2.92 15.65
CA ASN A 268 -17.56 2.67 15.80
C ASN A 268 -17.87 1.29 16.43
N ALA A 269 -17.09 0.89 17.43
CA ALA A 269 -17.27 -0.40 18.11
C ALA A 269 -18.72 -0.63 18.62
N ASN A 270 -19.41 0.43 19.02
CA ASN A 270 -20.81 0.39 19.47
C ASN A 270 -21.83 0.05 18.37
N GLU A 271 -21.48 0.23 17.12
CA GLU A 271 -22.34 -0.07 15.96
C GLU A 271 -22.08 -1.47 15.40
N VAL A 272 -20.85 -1.98 15.53
CA VAL A 272 -20.41 -3.21 14.86
C VAL A 272 -20.32 -4.41 15.80
N TYR A 273 -20.07 -4.20 17.08
CA TYR A 273 -20.07 -5.23 18.12
C TYR A 273 -21.40 -5.34 18.83
N THR A 274 -21.78 -6.56 19.24
CA THR A 274 -22.90 -6.79 20.17
C THR A 274 -22.59 -6.20 21.55
N ILE A 275 -23.60 -5.98 22.39
CA ILE A 275 -23.40 -5.47 23.76
C ILE A 275 -22.44 -6.36 24.55
N GLU A 276 -22.54 -7.69 24.40
CA GLU A 276 -21.66 -8.62 25.10
C GLU A 276 -20.20 -8.53 24.59
N GLN A 277 -19.99 -8.39 23.28
CA GLN A 277 -18.66 -8.18 22.71
C GLN A 277 -18.04 -6.83 23.12
N GLN A 278 -18.85 -5.77 23.20
CA GLN A 278 -18.41 -4.46 23.74
C GLN A 278 -17.95 -4.58 25.20
N LYS A 279 -18.70 -5.34 26.02
CA LYS A 279 -18.30 -5.58 27.42
C LYS A 279 -16.96 -6.33 27.50
N ARG A 280 -16.79 -7.40 26.70
CA ARG A 280 -15.53 -8.15 26.63
C ARG A 280 -14.37 -7.27 26.13
N TRP A 281 -14.62 -6.41 25.15
CA TRP A 281 -13.65 -5.42 24.68
C TRP A 281 -13.21 -4.46 25.80
N GLY A 282 -14.17 -3.95 26.56
CA GLY A 282 -13.90 -3.11 27.75
C GLY A 282 -13.14 -3.85 28.86
N GLN A 283 -13.29 -5.18 28.99
CA GLN A 283 -12.50 -6.03 29.87
C GLN A 283 -11.07 -6.19 29.31
N ALA A 284 -10.92 -6.55 28.03
CA ALA A 284 -9.63 -6.73 27.37
C ALA A 284 -8.75 -5.47 27.46
N SER A 285 -9.33 -4.28 27.33
CA SER A 285 -8.61 -2.99 27.44
C SER A 285 -7.99 -2.72 28.79
N LYS A 286 -8.32 -3.52 29.81
CA LYS A 286 -7.81 -3.41 31.19
C LYS A 286 -7.06 -4.67 31.63
N SER A 287 -7.15 -5.75 30.87
CA SER A 287 -6.61 -7.06 31.22
C SER A 287 -5.21 -7.27 30.68
N ASP A 288 -4.32 -7.75 31.52
CA ASP A 288 -3.01 -8.26 31.10
C ASP A 288 -3.08 -9.67 30.50
N GLN A 289 -4.17 -10.37 30.73
CA GLN A 289 -4.46 -11.68 30.16
C GLN A 289 -5.37 -11.56 28.94
N THR A 290 -5.23 -12.49 28.01
CA THR A 290 -6.08 -12.59 26.82
C THR A 290 -7.56 -12.74 27.21
N VAL A 291 -8.40 -11.91 26.62
CA VAL A 291 -9.87 -11.94 26.72
C VAL A 291 -10.46 -12.25 25.35
N VAL A 292 -11.30 -13.27 25.27
CA VAL A 292 -11.98 -13.63 24.03
C VAL A 292 -13.13 -12.66 23.76
N ILE A 293 -13.03 -11.92 22.66
CA ILE A 293 -14.05 -10.95 22.22
C ILE A 293 -15.18 -11.66 21.46
N ARG A 294 -14.80 -12.52 20.51
CA ARG A 294 -15.70 -13.40 19.76
C ARG A 294 -15.21 -14.82 19.86
N SER A 295 -16.04 -15.71 20.41
CA SER A 295 -15.67 -17.10 20.69
C SER A 295 -15.98 -18.04 19.52
N SER A 296 -15.43 -19.26 19.60
CA SER A 296 -15.74 -20.34 18.67
C SER A 296 -17.19 -20.81 18.74
N GLU A 297 -17.85 -20.66 19.89
CA GLU A 297 -19.29 -21.00 20.05
C GLU A 297 -20.17 -20.02 19.28
N GLU A 298 -19.77 -18.74 19.20
CA GLU A 298 -20.49 -17.72 18.44
C GLU A 298 -20.41 -17.98 16.91
N LEU A 299 -19.39 -18.72 16.43
CA LEU A 299 -19.29 -19.13 15.02
C LEU A 299 -20.39 -20.14 14.62
N LYS A 300 -20.76 -21.04 15.52
CA LYS A 300 -21.76 -22.10 15.25
C LYS A 300 -23.16 -21.54 14.96
N ASN A 301 -23.42 -20.34 15.42
CA ASN A 301 -24.70 -19.64 15.26
C ASN A 301 -24.72 -18.72 14.01
N THR A 302 -23.61 -18.60 13.28
CA THR A 302 -23.55 -17.88 12.02
C THR A 302 -23.88 -18.84 10.87
N SER A 303 -24.91 -18.52 10.07
CA SER A 303 -25.17 -19.28 8.84
C SER A 303 -24.01 -19.07 7.86
N ASN A 304 -23.58 -20.13 7.17
CA ASN A 304 -22.59 -20.05 6.10
C ASN A 304 -23.14 -19.34 4.83
N ALA A 305 -24.38 -18.87 4.87
CA ALA A 305 -24.95 -18.10 3.77
C ALA A 305 -24.39 -16.68 3.76
N VAL A 306 -24.02 -16.19 2.59
CA VAL A 306 -23.64 -14.80 2.38
C VAL A 306 -24.77 -13.90 2.88
N SER A 307 -24.48 -13.03 3.84
CA SER A 307 -25.47 -12.10 4.36
C SER A 307 -25.88 -11.09 3.29
N GLN A 308 -27.18 -10.90 3.11
CA GLN A 308 -27.70 -9.91 2.16
C GLN A 308 -27.61 -8.47 2.69
N SER A 309 -27.36 -8.27 3.98
CA SER A 309 -27.13 -6.96 4.59
C SER A 309 -25.64 -6.69 4.77
N ASN A 310 -25.26 -5.43 4.74
CA ASN A 310 -23.90 -4.99 4.97
C ASN A 310 -23.76 -4.23 6.28
N LYS A 311 -22.52 -4.19 6.79
CA LYS A 311 -22.13 -3.43 7.97
C LYS A 311 -20.82 -2.67 7.62
N THR A 312 -20.71 -1.42 8.06
CA THR A 312 -19.52 -0.59 7.84
C THR A 312 -18.71 -0.48 9.13
N TRP A 313 -17.44 -0.81 9.04
CA TRP A 313 -16.44 -0.68 10.10
C TRP A 313 -15.59 0.55 9.84
N HIS A 314 -15.38 1.39 10.87
CA HIS A 314 -14.66 2.65 10.76
C HIS A 314 -13.39 2.63 11.61
N PHE A 315 -12.23 2.86 10.98
CA PHE A 315 -10.92 2.86 11.62
C PHE A 315 -10.17 4.16 11.38
N LYS A 316 -9.28 4.51 12.32
CA LYS A 316 -8.37 5.65 12.18
C LYS A 316 -6.98 5.30 12.66
N ILE A 317 -5.98 5.76 11.91
CA ILE A 317 -4.58 5.68 12.33
C ILE A 317 -3.88 6.98 11.93
N LYS A 318 -3.00 7.47 12.80
CA LYS A 318 -2.25 8.70 12.58
C LYS A 318 -0.80 8.39 12.28
N ASN A 319 -0.23 9.23 11.43
CA ASN A 319 1.20 9.21 11.11
C ASN A 319 1.68 7.81 10.70
N ALA A 320 0.94 7.18 9.81
CA ALA A 320 1.25 5.89 9.22
C ALA A 320 1.61 6.03 7.74
N ARG A 321 2.28 5.02 7.19
CA ARG A 321 2.64 5.01 5.75
C ARG A 321 1.64 4.23 4.91
N ASP A 322 0.98 3.25 5.52
CA ASP A 322 0.05 2.35 4.83
C ASP A 322 -1.02 1.86 5.79
N VAL A 323 -2.06 1.23 5.25
CA VAL A 323 -3.10 0.54 6.00
C VAL A 323 -3.50 -0.76 5.28
N ALA A 324 -3.62 -1.83 6.06
CA ALA A 324 -4.11 -3.13 5.62
C ALA A 324 -5.26 -3.58 6.50
N TRP A 325 -6.03 -4.55 6.04
CA TRP A 325 -7.17 -5.07 6.78
C TRP A 325 -7.47 -6.53 6.43
N ALA A 326 -8.23 -7.19 7.29
CA ALA A 326 -8.77 -8.50 7.02
C ALA A 326 -10.23 -8.58 7.44
N SER A 327 -10.98 -9.45 6.77
CA SER A 327 -12.41 -9.64 7.01
C SER A 327 -12.83 -11.08 6.88
N SER A 328 -13.67 -11.55 7.81
CA SER A 328 -14.21 -12.92 7.76
C SER A 328 -15.43 -13.09 8.65
N ALA A 329 -16.34 -13.96 8.24
CA ALA A 329 -17.34 -14.54 9.12
C ALA A 329 -16.74 -15.61 10.06
N ALA A 330 -15.56 -16.16 9.72
CA ALA A 330 -14.92 -17.27 10.44
C ALA A 330 -14.00 -16.85 11.60
N PHE A 331 -13.79 -15.57 11.82
CA PHE A 331 -12.85 -15.11 12.86
C PHE A 331 -13.32 -15.40 14.28
N ILE A 332 -12.48 -16.08 15.06
CA ILE A 332 -12.37 -15.92 16.50
C ILE A 332 -11.52 -14.67 16.72
N ILE A 333 -11.89 -13.83 17.70
CA ILE A 333 -11.16 -12.60 18.01
C ILE A 333 -10.89 -12.58 19.50
N ASP A 334 -9.66 -12.37 19.86
CA ASP A 334 -9.26 -12.12 21.22
C ASP A 334 -8.33 -10.91 21.33
N ALA A 335 -8.22 -10.35 22.55
CA ALA A 335 -7.44 -9.15 22.77
C ALA A 335 -6.91 -9.06 24.21
N ALA A 336 -5.87 -8.25 24.40
CA ALA A 336 -5.29 -7.89 25.70
C ALA A 336 -4.72 -6.48 25.67
N LYS A 337 -4.58 -5.87 26.83
CA LYS A 337 -3.87 -4.59 26.99
C LYS A 337 -2.37 -4.78 26.77
N ILE A 338 -1.73 -3.87 26.06
CA ILE A 338 -0.28 -3.73 25.98
C ILE A 338 0.18 -2.67 26.99
N ASN A 339 1.22 -2.96 27.76
CA ASN A 339 1.80 -2.04 28.75
C ASN A 339 2.99 -1.29 28.13
N LEU A 340 2.72 -0.12 27.56
CA LEU A 340 3.78 0.73 27.01
C LEU A 340 4.46 1.56 28.11
N PRO A 341 5.76 1.90 27.95
CA PRO A 341 6.53 2.66 28.93
C PRO A 341 5.91 4.00 29.31
N SER A 342 5.30 4.71 28.37
CA SER A 342 4.61 6.00 28.62
C SER A 342 3.24 5.85 29.28
N GLY A 343 2.69 4.64 29.39
CA GLY A 343 1.32 4.39 29.82
C GLY A 343 0.26 4.65 28.74
N LYS A 344 0.67 4.90 27.50
CA LYS A 344 -0.24 5.00 26.35
C LYS A 344 -1.06 3.71 26.22
N LYS A 345 -2.35 3.88 25.94
CA LYS A 345 -3.25 2.73 25.74
C LYS A 345 -3.05 2.14 24.36
N THR A 346 -2.73 0.87 24.30
CA THR A 346 -2.58 0.08 23.08
C THR A 346 -3.12 -1.33 23.33
N MET A 347 -3.69 -1.94 22.30
CA MET A 347 -4.30 -3.27 22.36
C MET A 347 -3.53 -4.25 21.49
N ALA A 348 -3.20 -5.43 22.04
CA ALA A 348 -2.89 -6.61 21.25
C ALA A 348 -4.19 -7.28 20.84
N ILE A 349 -4.33 -7.65 19.57
CA ILE A 349 -5.53 -8.28 19.03
C ILE A 349 -5.10 -9.42 18.12
N SER A 350 -5.82 -10.55 18.18
CA SER A 350 -5.66 -11.65 17.21
C SER A 350 -6.98 -12.01 16.58
N ALA A 351 -6.94 -12.28 15.25
CA ALA A 351 -8.07 -12.74 14.47
C ALA A 351 -7.70 -14.01 13.71
N TYR A 352 -8.38 -15.13 13.98
CA TYR A 352 -8.01 -16.43 13.44
C TYR A 352 -9.20 -17.36 13.29
N PRO A 353 -9.18 -18.35 12.36
CA PRO A 353 -10.24 -19.34 12.22
C PRO A 353 -10.15 -20.44 13.28
N ILE A 354 -11.22 -21.23 13.40
CA ILE A 354 -11.29 -22.34 14.36
C ILE A 354 -10.21 -23.41 14.10
N GLU A 355 -9.82 -23.60 12.85
CA GLU A 355 -8.75 -24.53 12.44
C GLU A 355 -7.38 -24.18 13.02
N SER A 356 -7.19 -22.89 13.32
CA SER A 356 -5.97 -22.37 13.94
C SER A 356 -6.05 -22.34 15.47
N ASN A 357 -7.21 -22.61 16.06
CA ASN A 357 -7.39 -22.54 17.51
C ASN A 357 -6.63 -23.65 18.26
N GLY A 358 -6.12 -23.38 19.44
CA GLY A 358 -5.48 -24.36 20.31
C GLY A 358 -4.37 -23.79 21.17
N ASN A 359 -4.08 -24.47 22.30
CA ASN A 359 -3.11 -24.05 23.33
C ASN A 359 -1.66 -23.95 22.84
N ARG A 360 -1.34 -24.53 21.69
CA ARG A 360 -0.03 -24.45 21.05
C ARG A 360 -0.09 -23.75 19.69
N ALA A 361 -1.16 -23.02 19.46
CA ALA A 361 -1.49 -22.37 18.19
C ALA A 361 -1.99 -20.94 18.43
N TRP A 362 -2.90 -20.48 17.63
CA TRP A 362 -3.33 -19.08 17.55
C TRP A 362 -4.03 -18.52 18.80
N SER A 363 -4.58 -19.37 19.69
CA SER A 363 -5.12 -18.90 20.98
C SER A 363 -4.04 -18.26 21.88
N ARG A 364 -2.74 -18.37 21.52
CA ARG A 364 -1.64 -17.68 22.16
C ARG A 364 -1.11 -16.46 21.39
N SER A 365 -1.64 -16.19 20.20
CA SER A 365 -1.12 -15.14 19.33
C SER A 365 -1.20 -13.75 19.99
N THR A 366 -2.29 -13.44 20.71
CA THR A 366 -2.41 -12.17 21.45
C THR A 366 -1.35 -12.02 22.55
N GLU A 367 -1.00 -13.11 23.25
CA GLU A 367 0.10 -13.12 24.22
C GLU A 367 1.44 -12.83 23.53
N TYR A 368 1.69 -13.45 22.38
CA TYR A 368 2.92 -13.25 21.61
C TYR A 368 3.02 -11.80 21.10
N THR A 369 1.98 -11.29 20.48
CA THR A 369 1.88 -9.90 20.01
C THR A 369 2.16 -8.91 21.14
N LYS A 370 1.48 -9.07 22.28
CA LYS A 370 1.70 -8.23 23.48
C LYS A 370 3.16 -8.26 23.92
N THR A 371 3.73 -9.46 24.04
CA THR A 371 5.09 -9.64 24.56
C THR A 371 6.14 -9.02 23.64
N SER A 372 6.01 -9.21 22.32
CA SER A 372 6.92 -8.62 21.32
C SER A 372 6.88 -7.09 21.39
N ILE A 373 5.69 -6.49 21.36
CA ILE A 373 5.54 -5.03 21.43
C ILE A 373 6.07 -4.45 22.75
N GLU A 374 5.78 -5.08 23.89
CA GLU A 374 6.31 -4.63 25.18
C GLU A 374 7.83 -4.76 25.27
N HIS A 375 8.41 -5.82 24.67
CA HIS A 375 9.86 -6.01 24.60
C HIS A 375 10.53 -4.93 23.76
N TYR A 376 10.09 -4.73 22.53
CA TYR A 376 10.67 -3.76 21.59
C TYR A 376 10.48 -2.32 22.06
N SER A 377 9.32 -2.00 22.65
CA SER A 377 9.06 -0.68 23.23
C SER A 377 10.00 -0.31 24.39
N LYS A 378 10.47 -1.31 25.16
CA LYS A 378 11.46 -1.09 26.22
C LYS A 378 12.88 -1.02 25.70
N LYS A 379 13.19 -1.79 24.63
CA LYS A 379 14.55 -1.98 24.15
C LYS A 379 15.00 -0.88 23.18
N TRP A 380 14.08 -0.41 22.33
CA TRP A 380 14.36 0.56 21.26
C TRP A 380 13.45 1.78 21.35
N PHE A 381 12.30 1.77 20.66
CA PHE A 381 11.35 2.87 20.61
C PHE A 381 9.96 2.38 20.99
N GLU A 382 9.21 3.25 21.68
CA GLU A 382 7.86 2.92 22.08
C GLU A 382 6.95 2.78 20.85
N TYR A 383 6.17 1.71 20.82
CA TYR A 383 5.24 1.40 19.75
C TYR A 383 4.27 2.55 19.48
N PRO A 384 4.20 3.07 18.23
CA PRO A 384 3.51 4.34 17.97
C PRO A 384 2.00 4.18 17.79
N TYR A 385 1.48 2.99 17.46
CA TYR A 385 0.11 2.80 17.02
C TYR A 385 -0.85 2.41 18.14
N PRO A 386 -2.20 2.63 17.97
CA PRO A 386 -3.20 2.34 19.01
C PRO A 386 -3.54 0.85 19.14
N ALA A 387 -3.21 0.03 18.15
CA ALA A 387 -3.42 -1.41 18.15
C ALA A 387 -2.26 -2.14 17.48
N ALA A 388 -1.99 -3.36 17.92
CA ALA A 388 -1.10 -4.34 17.32
C ALA A 388 -1.92 -5.60 17.02
N ILE A 389 -2.18 -5.87 15.75
CA ILE A 389 -3.14 -6.87 15.30
C ILE A 389 -2.42 -7.98 14.56
N ASN A 390 -2.60 -9.24 14.98
CA ASN A 390 -2.09 -10.41 14.27
C ASN A 390 -3.23 -11.18 13.62
N VAL A 391 -3.14 -11.43 12.33
CA VAL A 391 -4.20 -12.07 11.53
C VAL A 391 -3.71 -13.39 10.96
N ALA A 392 -4.43 -14.46 11.27
CA ALA A 392 -4.28 -15.76 10.61
C ALA A 392 -4.89 -15.70 9.21
N GLY A 393 -4.08 -15.86 8.18
CA GLY A 393 -4.52 -15.82 6.80
C GLY A 393 -3.71 -16.72 5.90
N ILE A 394 -3.83 -16.49 4.60
CA ILE A 394 -3.08 -17.20 3.57
C ILE A 394 -1.68 -16.61 3.37
N VAL A 395 -1.45 -15.39 3.85
CA VAL A 395 -0.16 -14.68 3.73
C VAL A 395 0.78 -15.15 4.83
N GLY A 396 1.97 -15.58 4.47
CA GLY A 396 2.90 -16.30 5.34
C GLY A 396 3.78 -15.45 6.26
N GLY A 397 3.69 -14.12 6.21
CA GLY A 397 4.45 -13.16 7.00
C GLY A 397 4.51 -11.84 6.27
N MET A 398 3.81 -10.83 6.81
CA MET A 398 3.81 -9.45 6.29
C MET A 398 3.41 -8.47 7.36
N GLU A 399 4.14 -7.37 7.41
CA GLU A 399 3.92 -6.27 8.33
C GLU A 399 3.31 -5.05 7.64
N TYR A 400 2.39 -4.40 8.36
CA TYR A 400 1.82 -3.09 8.03
C TYR A 400 1.66 -2.27 9.31
N PRO A 401 1.58 -0.96 9.25
CA PRO A 401 1.35 -0.14 10.45
C PRO A 401 0.17 -0.65 11.28
N GLY A 402 0.46 -1.22 12.43
CA GLY A 402 -0.56 -1.71 13.37
C GLY A 402 -1.16 -3.08 13.09
N ILE A 403 -0.82 -3.76 12.01
CA ILE A 403 -1.36 -5.08 11.66
C ILE A 403 -0.33 -5.93 10.93
N VAL A 404 -0.27 -7.21 11.28
CA VAL A 404 0.57 -8.20 10.60
C VAL A 404 -0.26 -9.39 10.13
N PHE A 405 0.13 -9.99 9.03
CA PHE A 405 -0.46 -11.21 8.48
C PHE A 405 0.51 -12.36 8.67
N CYS A 406 0.05 -13.45 9.25
CA CYS A 406 0.83 -14.66 9.44
C CYS A 406 0.06 -15.88 8.91
N ASP A 407 0.80 -16.93 8.54
CA ASP A 407 0.18 -18.17 8.06
C ASP A 407 -0.73 -18.80 9.14
N TYR A 408 -1.97 -19.09 8.75
CA TYR A 408 -2.99 -19.65 9.64
C TYR A 408 -2.60 -21.00 10.24
N SER A 409 -1.71 -21.76 9.61
CA SER A 409 -1.26 -23.08 10.06
C SER A 409 -0.08 -23.03 11.03
N SER A 410 0.54 -21.86 11.22
CA SER A 410 1.68 -21.65 12.13
C SER A 410 1.34 -22.02 13.57
N LYS A 411 2.28 -22.69 14.25
CA LYS A 411 2.11 -23.21 15.63
C LYS A 411 3.39 -23.08 16.43
N ASN A 412 3.28 -23.11 17.77
CA ASN A 412 4.42 -23.17 18.68
C ASN A 412 5.48 -22.09 18.43
N ALA A 413 6.73 -22.52 18.28
CA ALA A 413 7.87 -21.64 18.04
C ALA A 413 7.78 -20.91 16.68
N ASP A 414 7.19 -21.54 15.66
CA ASP A 414 7.05 -20.92 14.34
C ASP A 414 6.07 -19.74 14.41
N LEU A 415 4.91 -19.91 15.09
CA LEU A 415 3.97 -18.81 15.29
C LEU A 415 4.57 -17.71 16.16
N TRP A 416 5.29 -18.07 17.24
CA TRP A 416 6.03 -17.11 18.05
C TRP A 416 7.04 -16.34 17.20
N GLY A 417 7.89 -17.07 16.46
CA GLY A 417 8.98 -16.49 15.68
C GLY A 417 8.48 -15.55 14.57
N VAL A 418 7.44 -15.94 13.81
CA VAL A 418 6.89 -15.07 12.78
C VAL A 418 6.18 -13.85 13.39
N THR A 419 5.46 -14.01 14.51
CA THR A 419 4.81 -12.87 15.19
C THR A 419 5.85 -11.86 15.68
N ASP A 420 6.91 -12.34 16.32
CA ASP A 420 8.00 -11.49 16.82
C ASP A 420 8.74 -10.80 15.68
N HIS A 421 9.02 -11.51 14.59
CA HIS A 421 9.66 -10.98 13.39
C HIS A 421 8.86 -9.84 12.76
N GLU A 422 7.55 -10.07 12.48
CA GLU A 422 6.71 -9.08 11.81
C GLU A 422 6.49 -7.81 12.65
N PHE A 423 6.33 -7.95 13.97
CA PHE A 423 6.27 -6.78 14.85
C PHE A 423 7.63 -6.12 15.10
N GLY A 424 8.72 -6.80 14.80
CA GLY A 424 10.06 -6.23 14.80
C GLY A 424 10.30 -5.22 13.68
N HIS A 425 9.54 -5.30 12.58
CA HIS A 425 9.57 -4.32 11.47
C HIS A 425 8.82 -3.02 11.78
N ILE A 426 7.91 -2.99 12.75
CA ILE A 426 7.04 -1.87 13.08
C ILE A 426 7.60 -1.07 14.27
#